data_f4cc92e600f78b0df033c38a2cd033e6
#
_entry.id   f4cc92e600f78b0df033c38a2cd033e6
#
_cell.length_a   1.000
_cell.length_b   1.000
_cell.length_c   1.000
_cell.angle_alpha   90.00
_cell.angle_beta   90.00
_cell.angle_gamma   90.00
#
_symmetry.space_group_name_H-M   'P 1'
#
loop_
_entity.id
_entity.type
_entity.pdbx_description
1 polymer ?
#
loop_
_entity_poly.entity_id
_entity_poly.type
_entity_poly.pdbx_seq_one_letter_code
_entity_poly.pdbx_strand_id
1 'polypeptide(L)'
;MKIEAATISAPGADFEIQTLELSDPRADEIRVRIAAVGLCHTDLGVRDQPFGMTLPVVLGHEGAGVVEAVGAEVTKVAPGDRVLISFRSCGLCRMCHAGQPAYCSQLIAMNFGGARLDGASSFEGQVGSNFFGQSSFATHALTYERNLVKLPPDVPFALVAPLACGVQTGAGSILRALNCPPGSSVAVIGGGTVGLSAVMAAKARGCATIILIEPVAARRTLALELGATHALDPFAGDIVPAVRVILPGGVDFVLEASGVAPAAQAAFGYIATRGVLGLVGVPPGGSQLSVPLDLAITFGIGVRGIIEGDSDPDVFIPELLALQKAGRLPFERLISTFPFHEINAAIAAQLAGEVVKVVLLMDEA
;
A
#
# COMPACT_ATOMS: atom_id res chain seq x y z
N MET A 1 7.32 3.58 -28.27
CA MET A 1 5.97 4.12 -28.59
C MET A 1 5.69 5.37 -27.75
N LYS A 2 4.96 6.35 -28.29
CA LYS A 2 4.59 7.54 -27.54
C LYS A 2 3.48 7.24 -26.54
N ILE A 3 3.63 7.70 -25.33
CA ILE A 3 2.67 7.56 -24.23
C ILE A 3 2.53 8.88 -23.48
N GLU A 4 1.46 9.06 -22.71
CA GLU A 4 1.35 10.13 -21.73
C GLU A 4 1.74 9.59 -20.35
N ALA A 5 2.51 10.38 -19.59
CA ALA A 5 2.94 10.04 -18.25
C ALA A 5 3.00 11.29 -17.36
N ALA A 6 2.68 11.12 -16.09
CA ALA A 6 2.83 12.15 -15.07
C ALA A 6 4.24 12.04 -14.46
N THR A 7 5.04 13.09 -14.62
CA THR A 7 6.43 13.16 -14.15
C THR A 7 6.57 14.21 -13.05
N ILE A 8 7.56 14.02 -12.18
CA ILE A 8 8.08 15.07 -11.30
C ILE A 8 9.48 15.45 -11.75
N SER A 9 9.77 16.75 -11.84
CA SER A 9 11.06 17.29 -12.28
C SER A 9 11.96 17.73 -11.14
N ALA A 10 11.40 17.91 -9.93
CA ALA A 10 12.12 18.29 -8.71
C ALA A 10 11.42 17.70 -7.47
N PRO A 11 12.12 17.53 -6.34
CA PRO A 11 11.52 17.10 -5.08
C PRO A 11 10.37 18.04 -4.65
N GLY A 12 9.22 17.47 -4.33
CA GLY A 12 8.03 18.20 -3.90
C GLY A 12 7.27 18.95 -5.02
N ALA A 13 7.71 18.84 -6.28
CA ALA A 13 7.02 19.45 -7.41
C ALA A 13 5.67 18.80 -7.69
N ASP A 14 4.78 19.55 -8.31
CA ASP A 14 3.55 19.01 -8.89
C ASP A 14 3.89 18.06 -10.04
N PHE A 15 2.98 17.11 -10.28
CA PHE A 15 3.08 16.23 -11.44
C PHE A 15 2.74 16.98 -12.72
N GLU A 16 3.57 16.79 -13.75
CA GLU A 16 3.36 17.33 -15.09
C GLU A 16 3.07 16.20 -16.08
N ILE A 17 1.94 16.31 -16.80
CA ILE A 17 1.61 15.35 -17.86
C ILE A 17 2.48 15.65 -19.07
N GLN A 18 3.27 14.68 -19.50
CA GLN A 18 4.19 14.81 -20.64
C GLN A 18 4.06 13.61 -21.59
N THR A 19 4.35 13.85 -22.85
CA THR A 19 4.53 12.76 -23.83
C THR A 19 5.94 12.22 -23.74
N LEU A 20 6.06 10.94 -23.40
CA LEU A 20 7.33 10.21 -23.32
C LEU A 20 7.37 9.10 -24.38
N GLU A 21 8.57 8.69 -24.76
CA GLU A 21 8.79 7.53 -25.62
C GLU A 21 9.10 6.31 -24.75
N LEU A 22 8.14 5.37 -24.65
CA LEU A 22 8.31 4.10 -23.95
C LEU A 22 9.02 3.10 -24.86
N SER A 23 10.08 2.44 -24.36
CA SER A 23 10.80 1.39 -25.10
C SER A 23 9.91 0.17 -25.35
N ASP A 24 10.29 -0.66 -26.33
CA ASP A 24 9.66 -1.98 -26.47
C ASP A 24 10.03 -2.88 -25.29
N PRO A 25 9.14 -3.83 -24.90
CA PRO A 25 9.43 -4.76 -23.83
C PRO A 25 10.62 -5.65 -24.15
N ARG A 26 11.53 -5.84 -23.20
CA ARG A 26 12.62 -6.82 -23.26
C ARG A 26 12.08 -8.25 -23.13
N ALA A 27 12.94 -9.26 -23.23
CA ALA A 27 12.54 -10.67 -23.22
C ALA A 27 11.71 -11.06 -21.97
N ASP A 28 12.02 -10.48 -20.81
CA ASP A 28 11.35 -10.74 -19.51
C ASP A 28 10.29 -9.68 -19.14
N GLU A 29 10.06 -8.68 -20.01
CA GLU A 29 9.17 -7.57 -19.74
C GLU A 29 7.79 -7.73 -20.39
N ILE A 30 6.82 -7.05 -19.80
CA ILE A 30 5.41 -7.05 -20.19
C ILE A 30 4.98 -5.60 -20.32
N ARG A 31 4.39 -5.23 -21.47
CA ARG A 31 3.73 -3.94 -21.62
C ARG A 31 2.27 -4.06 -21.25
N VAL A 32 1.85 -3.23 -20.31
CA VAL A 32 0.46 -3.13 -19.84
C VAL A 32 -0.09 -1.75 -20.20
N ARG A 33 -1.22 -1.71 -20.90
CA ARG A 33 -2.03 -0.50 -21.04
C ARG A 33 -2.79 -0.31 -19.73
N ILE A 34 -2.46 0.77 -19.03
CA ILE A 34 -3.06 1.10 -17.73
C ILE A 34 -4.47 1.63 -17.97
N ALA A 35 -5.43 1.14 -17.21
CA ALA A 35 -6.81 1.62 -17.19
C ALA A 35 -7.12 2.37 -15.90
N ALA A 36 -6.50 1.98 -14.79
CA ALA A 36 -6.63 2.66 -13.50
C ALA A 36 -5.34 2.53 -12.70
N VAL A 37 -5.04 3.52 -11.89
CA VAL A 37 -3.89 3.47 -10.95
C VAL A 37 -4.26 4.13 -9.62
N GLY A 38 -3.98 3.44 -8.52
CA GLY A 38 -4.16 3.99 -7.18
C GLY A 38 -3.05 4.98 -6.81
N LEU A 39 -3.41 6.01 -6.05
CA LEU A 39 -2.47 6.95 -5.43
C LEU A 39 -2.20 6.54 -3.98
N CYS A 40 -0.94 6.45 -3.61
CA CYS A 40 -0.50 6.06 -2.27
C CYS A 40 0.40 7.14 -1.63
N HIS A 41 0.49 7.15 -0.31
CA HIS A 41 1.44 7.99 0.42
C HIS A 41 2.90 7.70 0.05
N THR A 42 3.20 6.48 -0.36
CA THR A 42 4.55 6.11 -0.83
C THR A 42 4.93 6.89 -2.09
N ASP A 43 3.99 7.13 -3.02
CA ASP A 43 4.23 7.97 -4.20
C ASP A 43 4.58 9.40 -3.78
N LEU A 44 3.86 9.95 -2.80
CA LEU A 44 4.10 11.30 -2.28
C LEU A 44 5.42 11.39 -1.52
N GLY A 45 5.74 10.38 -0.71
CA GLY A 45 7.01 10.30 0.00
C GLY A 45 8.21 10.28 -0.95
N VAL A 46 8.11 9.53 -2.05
CA VAL A 46 9.15 9.49 -3.10
C VAL A 46 9.16 10.77 -3.94
N ARG A 47 7.99 11.35 -4.24
CA ARG A 47 7.90 12.69 -4.86
C ARG A 47 8.68 13.72 -4.05
N ASP A 48 8.49 13.74 -2.73
CA ASP A 48 9.11 14.73 -1.84
C ASP A 48 10.59 14.41 -1.57
N GLN A 49 10.98 13.12 -1.60
CA GLN A 49 12.35 12.63 -1.40
C GLN A 49 12.68 11.49 -2.38
N PRO A 50 13.15 11.77 -3.60
CA PRO A 50 13.32 10.77 -4.66
C PRO A 50 14.39 9.69 -4.44
N PHE A 51 15.08 9.66 -3.30
CA PHE A 51 16.07 8.64 -2.92
C PHE A 51 17.18 8.38 -3.96
N GLY A 52 17.60 9.41 -4.69
CA GLY A 52 18.64 9.31 -5.72
C GLY A 52 18.15 8.80 -7.08
N MET A 53 16.85 8.68 -7.30
CA MET A 53 16.29 8.42 -8.62
C MET A 53 16.62 9.55 -9.59
N THR A 54 16.83 9.22 -10.86
CA THR A 54 17.00 10.21 -11.91
C THR A 54 15.72 11.02 -12.10
N LEU A 55 15.82 12.34 -12.09
CA LEU A 55 14.73 13.26 -12.40
C LEU A 55 14.86 13.76 -13.86
N PRO A 56 13.74 13.99 -14.57
CA PRO A 56 12.37 13.71 -14.14
C PRO A 56 12.11 12.22 -13.95
N VAL A 57 11.11 11.85 -13.10
CA VAL A 57 10.75 10.44 -12.85
C VAL A 57 9.24 10.22 -12.97
N VAL A 58 8.85 9.06 -13.48
CA VAL A 58 7.47 8.57 -13.47
C VAL A 58 7.29 7.65 -12.26
N LEU A 59 6.34 7.98 -11.40
CA LEU A 59 5.95 7.18 -10.22
C LEU A 59 4.70 6.33 -10.51
N GLY A 60 3.95 5.97 -9.47
CA GLY A 60 2.77 5.11 -9.55
C GLY A 60 3.12 3.63 -9.41
N HIS A 61 2.50 2.98 -8.41
CA HIS A 61 2.81 1.59 -8.07
C HIS A 61 1.57 0.74 -7.78
N GLU A 62 0.40 1.22 -8.15
CA GLU A 62 -0.87 0.50 -7.99
C GLU A 62 -1.62 0.43 -9.35
N GLY A 63 -0.91 0.07 -10.41
CA GLY A 63 -1.46 0.01 -11.75
C GLY A 63 -2.35 -1.21 -11.99
N ALA A 64 -3.45 -1.00 -12.73
CA ALA A 64 -4.31 -2.08 -13.23
C ALA A 64 -4.67 -1.82 -14.69
N GLY A 65 -4.68 -2.86 -15.52
CA GLY A 65 -4.89 -2.68 -16.95
C GLY A 65 -4.91 -3.98 -17.75
N VAL A 66 -4.62 -3.86 -19.05
CA VAL A 66 -4.64 -4.96 -20.00
C VAL A 66 -3.24 -5.15 -20.58
N VAL A 67 -2.78 -6.39 -20.62
CA VAL A 67 -1.53 -6.76 -21.27
C VAL A 67 -1.66 -6.52 -22.77
N GLU A 68 -0.72 -5.77 -23.36
CA GLU A 68 -0.68 -5.51 -24.80
C GLU A 68 0.43 -6.27 -25.52
N ALA A 69 1.59 -6.41 -24.88
CA ALA A 69 2.72 -7.11 -25.45
C ALA A 69 3.52 -7.81 -24.34
N VAL A 70 4.14 -8.91 -24.71
CA VAL A 70 4.99 -9.72 -23.83
C VAL A 70 6.32 -10.02 -24.50
N GLY A 71 7.40 -10.02 -23.72
CA GLY A 71 8.71 -10.51 -24.16
C GLY A 71 8.74 -12.03 -24.34
N ALA A 72 9.75 -12.53 -25.01
CA ALA A 72 9.83 -13.94 -25.42
C ALA A 72 9.99 -14.93 -24.26
N GLU A 73 10.42 -14.48 -23.09
CA GLU A 73 10.58 -15.29 -21.87
C GLU A 73 9.34 -15.29 -20.96
N VAL A 74 8.34 -14.45 -21.27
CA VAL A 74 7.11 -14.34 -20.49
C VAL A 74 6.20 -15.54 -20.75
N THR A 75 5.74 -16.17 -19.67
CA THR A 75 4.91 -17.38 -19.71
C THR A 75 3.60 -17.26 -18.93
N LYS A 76 3.55 -16.37 -17.94
CA LYS A 76 2.42 -16.22 -17.00
C LYS A 76 1.19 -15.56 -17.63
N VAL A 77 1.40 -14.61 -18.53
CA VAL A 77 0.35 -13.79 -19.13
C VAL A 77 0.51 -13.70 -20.65
N ALA A 78 -0.59 -13.33 -21.34
CA ALA A 78 -0.62 -13.11 -22.79
C ALA A 78 -1.34 -11.78 -23.10
N PRO A 79 -1.15 -11.21 -24.29
CA PRO A 79 -1.93 -10.06 -24.78
C PRO A 79 -3.43 -10.30 -24.61
N GLY A 80 -4.14 -9.30 -24.07
CA GLY A 80 -5.55 -9.36 -23.72
C GLY A 80 -5.84 -9.76 -22.28
N ASP A 81 -4.89 -10.32 -21.53
CA ASP A 81 -5.07 -10.63 -20.12
C ASP A 81 -5.27 -9.34 -19.29
N ARG A 82 -6.23 -9.38 -18.38
CA ARG A 82 -6.47 -8.33 -17.41
C ARG A 82 -5.60 -8.56 -16.18
N VAL A 83 -4.90 -7.53 -15.74
CA VAL A 83 -3.88 -7.66 -14.67
C VAL A 83 -3.91 -6.51 -13.68
N LEU A 84 -3.51 -6.81 -12.45
CA LEU A 84 -3.10 -5.86 -11.44
C LEU A 84 -1.58 -5.94 -11.29
N ILE A 85 -0.92 -4.79 -11.12
CA ILE A 85 0.53 -4.68 -10.94
C ILE A 85 0.83 -4.28 -9.51
N SER A 86 1.48 -5.16 -8.75
CA SER A 86 1.91 -4.93 -7.37
C SER A 86 3.43 -4.74 -7.29
N PHE A 87 4.03 -4.96 -6.12
CA PHE A 87 5.46 -4.84 -5.90
C PHE A 87 6.26 -5.96 -6.61
N ARG A 88 7.52 -5.65 -6.95
CA ARG A 88 8.43 -6.59 -7.59
C ARG A 88 9.26 -7.38 -6.59
N SER A 89 9.46 -8.67 -6.86
CA SER A 89 10.37 -9.54 -6.13
C SER A 89 11.20 -10.40 -7.08
N CYS A 90 12.38 -10.87 -6.64
CA CYS A 90 13.28 -11.63 -7.52
C CYS A 90 12.85 -13.09 -7.75
N GLY A 91 12.00 -13.66 -6.91
CA GLY A 91 11.59 -15.07 -7.00
C GLY A 91 12.65 -16.09 -6.57
N LEU A 92 13.91 -15.70 -6.39
CA LEU A 92 15.08 -16.59 -6.27
C LEU A 92 15.75 -16.57 -4.88
N CYS A 93 15.56 -15.53 -4.09
CA CYS A 93 16.21 -15.42 -2.79
C CYS A 93 15.50 -16.25 -1.73
N ARG A 94 16.17 -16.44 -0.59
CA ARG A 94 15.64 -17.21 0.53
C ARG A 94 14.23 -16.76 0.97
N MET A 95 13.97 -15.45 0.97
CA MET A 95 12.68 -14.92 1.39
C MET A 95 11.58 -15.22 0.36
N CYS A 96 11.87 -15.08 -0.93
CA CYS A 96 10.95 -15.47 -1.99
C CYS A 96 10.62 -16.97 -1.95
N HIS A 97 11.64 -17.82 -1.77
CA HIS A 97 11.45 -19.28 -1.63
C HIS A 97 10.66 -19.66 -0.35
N ALA A 98 10.71 -18.83 0.68
CA ALA A 98 9.94 -19.00 1.92
C ALA A 98 8.49 -18.49 1.82
N GLY A 99 8.03 -18.04 0.62
CA GLY A 99 6.70 -17.45 0.43
C GLY A 99 6.54 -16.06 1.05
N GLN A 100 7.65 -15.35 1.24
CA GLN A 100 7.68 -13.99 1.80
C GLN A 100 8.30 -12.98 0.82
N PRO A 101 7.73 -12.81 -0.40
CA PRO A 101 8.30 -11.97 -1.45
C PRO A 101 8.37 -10.49 -1.04
N ALA A 102 7.54 -10.03 -0.11
CA ALA A 102 7.59 -8.68 0.45
C ALA A 102 8.93 -8.35 1.13
N TYR A 103 9.67 -9.37 1.58
CA TYR A 103 11.01 -9.24 2.18
C TYR A 103 12.13 -9.69 1.23
N CYS A 104 11.91 -9.59 -0.08
CA CYS A 104 12.90 -9.93 -1.09
C CYS A 104 14.24 -9.22 -0.83
N SER A 105 15.36 -9.95 -0.94
CA SER A 105 16.69 -9.34 -0.77
C SER A 105 17.02 -8.24 -1.79
N GLN A 106 16.29 -8.21 -2.91
CA GLN A 106 16.41 -7.20 -3.95
C GLN A 106 15.30 -6.13 -3.88
N LEU A 107 14.53 -6.07 -2.79
CA LEU A 107 13.35 -5.21 -2.67
C LEU A 107 13.66 -3.75 -3.07
N ILE A 108 14.70 -3.17 -2.48
CA ILE A 108 15.06 -1.75 -2.71
C ILE A 108 15.47 -1.52 -4.16
N ALA A 109 16.35 -2.33 -4.70
CA ALA A 109 16.82 -2.17 -6.07
C ALA A 109 15.68 -2.33 -7.10
N MET A 110 14.75 -3.27 -6.85
CA MET A 110 13.67 -3.58 -7.77
C MET A 110 12.48 -2.63 -7.70
N ASN A 111 12.27 -1.94 -6.56
CA ASN A 111 11.08 -1.12 -6.34
C ASN A 111 11.41 0.38 -6.20
N PHE A 112 12.60 0.72 -5.73
CA PHE A 112 13.02 2.11 -5.48
C PHE A 112 14.28 2.50 -6.25
N GLY A 113 14.77 1.65 -7.14
CA GLY A 113 16.00 1.92 -7.90
C GLY A 113 15.87 3.00 -8.98
N GLY A 114 14.65 3.31 -9.41
CA GLY A 114 14.41 4.35 -10.43
C GLY A 114 14.85 3.98 -11.85
N ALA A 115 15.18 2.71 -12.10
CA ALA A 115 15.62 2.17 -13.38
C ALA A 115 15.47 0.64 -13.41
N ARG A 116 15.70 0.01 -14.56
CA ARG A 116 15.93 -1.43 -14.66
C ARG A 116 17.17 -1.83 -13.85
N LEU A 117 17.33 -3.11 -13.51
CA LEU A 117 18.47 -3.57 -12.69
C LEU A 117 19.85 -3.34 -13.32
N ASP A 118 19.91 -3.18 -14.64
CA ASP A 118 21.12 -2.81 -15.37
C ASP A 118 21.36 -1.29 -15.48
N GLY A 119 20.50 -0.49 -14.84
CA GLY A 119 20.57 0.96 -14.83
C GLY A 119 19.88 1.65 -16.02
N ALA A 120 19.36 0.90 -16.99
CA ALA A 120 18.66 1.48 -18.13
C ALA A 120 17.25 1.96 -17.77
N SER A 121 16.81 3.10 -18.30
CA SER A 121 15.44 3.56 -18.20
C SER A 121 14.51 2.74 -19.12
N SER A 122 13.23 2.67 -18.76
CA SER A 122 12.16 2.19 -19.65
C SER A 122 11.73 3.24 -20.68
N PHE A 123 12.09 4.50 -20.46
CA PHE A 123 11.81 5.62 -21.35
C PHE A 123 13.06 6.06 -22.11
N GLU A 124 12.87 6.60 -23.30
CA GLU A 124 13.98 7.26 -24.01
C GLU A 124 14.42 8.53 -23.25
N GLY A 125 15.72 8.84 -23.31
CA GLY A 125 16.32 9.95 -22.58
C GLY A 125 16.63 9.63 -21.12
N GLN A 126 16.90 10.69 -20.34
CA GLN A 126 17.23 10.57 -18.92
C GLN A 126 15.97 10.76 -18.07
N VAL A 127 15.07 9.78 -18.06
CA VAL A 127 13.84 9.77 -17.27
C VAL A 127 13.89 8.58 -16.31
N GLY A 128 13.69 8.83 -15.02
CA GLY A 128 13.57 7.79 -14.00
C GLY A 128 12.32 6.93 -14.24
N SER A 129 12.44 5.62 -14.01
CA SER A 129 11.43 4.63 -14.36
C SER A 129 11.44 3.43 -13.40
N ASN A 130 10.60 2.45 -13.67
CA ASN A 130 10.58 1.18 -12.92
C ASN A 130 10.31 1.33 -11.41
N PHE A 131 9.67 2.41 -11.00
CA PHE A 131 9.19 2.54 -9.63
C PHE A 131 8.22 1.39 -9.33
N PHE A 132 8.53 0.57 -8.33
CA PHE A 132 7.88 -0.73 -8.06
C PHE A 132 7.85 -1.68 -9.27
N GLY A 133 8.86 -1.59 -10.15
CA GLY A 133 8.92 -2.37 -11.38
C GLY A 133 7.77 -2.08 -12.33
N GLN A 134 7.20 -0.87 -12.32
CA GLN A 134 6.06 -0.48 -13.16
C GLN A 134 6.04 1.00 -13.59
N SER A 135 6.11 1.99 -12.68
CA SER A 135 5.91 3.42 -12.99
C SER A 135 4.57 3.70 -13.69
N SER A 136 3.46 3.35 -13.04
CA SER A 136 2.12 3.31 -13.64
C SER A 136 1.35 4.63 -13.62
N PHE A 137 1.94 5.76 -13.19
CA PHE A 137 1.37 7.08 -13.50
C PHE A 137 1.62 7.44 -14.96
N ALA A 138 1.16 6.56 -15.83
CA ALA A 138 1.30 6.65 -17.28
C ALA A 138 0.21 5.82 -17.97
N THR A 139 -0.10 6.13 -19.24
CA THR A 139 -1.06 5.34 -20.03
C THR A 139 -0.57 3.91 -20.29
N HIS A 140 0.74 3.68 -20.24
CA HIS A 140 1.36 2.35 -20.39
C HIS A 140 2.54 2.19 -19.45
N ALA A 141 2.73 0.97 -18.95
CA ALA A 141 3.86 0.60 -18.10
C ALA A 141 4.58 -0.64 -18.64
N LEU A 142 5.91 -0.71 -18.44
CA LEU A 142 6.66 -1.95 -18.55
C LEU A 142 6.81 -2.57 -17.17
N THR A 143 6.50 -3.85 -17.07
CA THR A 143 6.52 -4.58 -15.81
C THR A 143 7.00 -6.03 -16.03
N TYR A 144 6.90 -6.90 -15.01
CA TYR A 144 7.46 -8.24 -15.00
C TYR A 144 6.44 -9.25 -14.48
N GLU A 145 6.56 -10.54 -14.80
CA GLU A 145 5.64 -11.58 -14.36
C GLU A 145 5.41 -11.60 -12.84
N ARG A 146 6.49 -11.36 -12.08
CA ARG A 146 6.44 -11.39 -10.60
C ARG A 146 5.63 -10.25 -9.98
N ASN A 147 5.37 -9.19 -10.73
CA ASN A 147 4.56 -8.06 -10.29
C ASN A 147 3.06 -8.29 -10.53
N LEU A 148 2.71 -9.18 -11.47
CA LEU A 148 1.37 -9.26 -12.02
C LEU A 148 0.49 -10.28 -11.30
N VAL A 149 -0.74 -9.89 -11.05
CA VAL A 149 -1.83 -10.78 -10.65
C VAL A 149 -2.89 -10.78 -11.74
N LYS A 150 -3.23 -11.94 -12.30
CA LYS A 150 -4.33 -12.07 -13.28
C LYS A 150 -5.66 -11.80 -12.60
N LEU A 151 -6.50 -11.03 -13.28
CA LEU A 151 -7.81 -10.63 -12.78
C LEU A 151 -8.93 -11.41 -13.47
N PRO A 152 -10.03 -11.70 -12.76
CA PRO A 152 -11.27 -12.15 -13.39
C PRO A 152 -11.77 -11.12 -14.42
N PRO A 153 -12.47 -11.57 -15.49
CA PRO A 153 -12.88 -10.71 -16.60
C PRO A 153 -13.82 -9.58 -16.18
N ASP A 154 -14.64 -9.79 -15.15
CA ASP A 154 -15.74 -8.89 -14.77
C ASP A 154 -15.36 -7.91 -13.66
N VAL A 155 -14.12 -7.93 -13.13
CA VAL A 155 -13.72 -7.07 -12.00
C VAL A 155 -13.27 -5.71 -12.53
N PRO A 156 -13.86 -4.58 -12.09
CA PRO A 156 -13.45 -3.24 -12.53
C PRO A 156 -12.01 -2.91 -12.13
N PHE A 157 -11.23 -2.29 -13.03
CA PHE A 157 -9.85 -1.88 -12.74
C PHE A 157 -9.76 -0.88 -11.59
N ALA A 158 -10.70 0.06 -11.51
CA ALA A 158 -10.75 1.04 -10.42
C ALA A 158 -10.94 0.37 -9.04
N LEU A 159 -11.65 -0.76 -8.99
CA LEU A 159 -11.84 -1.54 -7.76
C LEU A 159 -10.53 -2.20 -7.32
N VAL A 160 -9.78 -2.77 -8.26
CA VAL A 160 -8.62 -3.61 -7.91
C VAL A 160 -7.33 -2.81 -7.70
N ALA A 161 -7.17 -1.64 -8.30
CA ALA A 161 -5.95 -0.85 -8.20
C ALA A 161 -5.45 -0.68 -6.73
N PRO A 162 -6.29 -0.36 -5.74
CA PRO A 162 -5.86 -0.25 -4.35
C PRO A 162 -5.36 -1.54 -3.69
N LEU A 163 -5.69 -2.70 -4.28
CA LEU A 163 -5.21 -4.00 -3.78
C LEU A 163 -3.72 -4.19 -4.02
N ALA A 164 -3.13 -3.45 -4.95
CA ALA A 164 -1.72 -3.57 -5.28
C ALA A 164 -0.77 -3.19 -4.14
N CYS A 165 -1.21 -2.30 -3.22
CA CYS A 165 -0.42 -1.82 -2.08
C CYS A 165 -1.30 -1.61 -0.83
N GLY A 166 -2.07 -0.51 -0.76
CA GLY A 166 -2.67 -0.05 0.49
C GLY A 166 -3.65 -1.02 1.14
N VAL A 167 -4.53 -1.66 0.34
CA VAL A 167 -5.53 -2.59 0.86
C VAL A 167 -4.88 -3.91 1.30
N GLN A 168 -3.99 -4.50 0.47
CA GLN A 168 -3.27 -5.72 0.87
C GLN A 168 -2.39 -5.48 2.10
N THR A 169 -1.74 -4.32 2.19
CA THR A 169 -0.89 -3.97 3.34
C THR A 169 -1.69 -3.93 4.63
N GLY A 170 -2.83 -3.24 4.65
CA GLY A 170 -3.67 -3.14 5.84
C GLY A 170 -4.32 -4.47 6.22
N ALA A 171 -4.95 -5.13 5.27
CA ALA A 171 -5.58 -6.42 5.51
C ALA A 171 -4.54 -7.51 5.88
N GLY A 172 -3.41 -7.55 5.18
CA GLY A 172 -2.32 -8.49 5.45
C GLY A 172 -1.66 -8.27 6.80
N SER A 173 -1.57 -7.02 7.26
CA SER A 173 -1.08 -6.73 8.61
C SER A 173 -1.86 -7.49 9.69
N ILE A 174 -3.17 -7.59 9.55
CA ILE A 174 -4.06 -8.27 10.50
C ILE A 174 -4.12 -9.78 10.23
N LEU A 175 -4.34 -10.17 8.96
CA LEU A 175 -4.65 -11.55 8.60
C LEU A 175 -3.41 -12.46 8.52
N ARG A 176 -2.23 -11.87 8.26
CA ARG A 176 -0.97 -12.59 8.02
C ARG A 176 0.14 -12.18 8.99
N ALA A 177 0.56 -10.91 8.97
CA ALA A 177 1.71 -10.45 9.75
C ALA A 177 1.49 -10.59 11.25
N LEU A 178 0.45 -9.98 11.81
CA LEU A 178 0.08 -10.11 13.22
C LEU A 178 -0.73 -11.39 13.48
N ASN A 179 -1.37 -11.92 12.44
CA ASN A 179 -2.21 -13.12 12.47
C ASN A 179 -3.16 -13.12 13.68
N CYS A 180 -3.90 -12.02 13.83
CA CYS A 180 -4.78 -11.77 14.97
C CYS A 180 -5.80 -12.89 15.13
N PRO A 181 -5.86 -13.60 16.26
CA PRO A 181 -6.88 -14.64 16.49
C PRO A 181 -8.29 -14.05 16.59
N PRO A 182 -9.35 -14.81 16.25
CA PRO A 182 -10.72 -14.42 16.58
C PRO A 182 -10.85 -14.15 18.09
N GLY A 183 -11.62 -13.13 18.46
CA GLY A 183 -11.82 -12.72 19.86
C GLY A 183 -10.74 -11.78 20.42
N SER A 184 -9.60 -11.58 19.72
CA SER A 184 -8.56 -10.64 20.16
C SER A 184 -9.00 -9.18 20.04
N SER A 185 -8.26 -8.30 20.72
CA SER A 185 -8.39 -6.85 20.63
C SER A 185 -7.32 -6.26 19.70
N VAL A 186 -7.74 -5.29 18.87
CA VAL A 186 -6.86 -4.61 17.90
C VAL A 186 -7.04 -3.10 18.04
N ALA A 187 -5.94 -2.35 18.15
CA ALA A 187 -5.94 -0.91 17.98
C ALA A 187 -5.20 -0.56 16.68
N VAL A 188 -5.80 0.27 15.85
CA VAL A 188 -5.23 0.77 14.60
C VAL A 188 -4.99 2.27 14.74
N ILE A 189 -3.76 2.71 14.54
CA ILE A 189 -3.36 4.11 14.57
C ILE A 189 -3.26 4.61 13.13
N GLY A 190 -4.12 5.58 12.77
CA GLY A 190 -4.25 6.11 11.42
C GLY A 190 -5.41 5.48 10.64
N GLY A 191 -6.31 6.32 10.12
CA GLY A 191 -7.52 5.96 9.36
C GLY A 191 -7.38 6.21 7.85
N GLY A 192 -6.21 6.05 7.29
CA GLY A 192 -5.99 6.02 5.84
C GLY A 192 -6.36 4.67 5.23
N THR A 193 -6.03 4.46 3.96
CA THR A 193 -6.33 3.21 3.23
C THR A 193 -5.84 1.97 3.98
N VAL A 194 -4.59 1.98 4.48
CA VAL A 194 -3.99 0.87 5.22
C VAL A 194 -4.77 0.61 6.52
N GLY A 195 -4.99 1.66 7.32
CA GLY A 195 -5.65 1.51 8.62
C GLY A 195 -7.11 1.07 8.51
N LEU A 196 -7.89 1.65 7.59
CA LEU A 196 -9.29 1.24 7.38
C LEU A 196 -9.38 -0.17 6.79
N SER A 197 -8.43 -0.58 5.95
CA SER A 197 -8.34 -1.97 5.48
C SER A 197 -8.02 -2.94 6.62
N ALA A 198 -7.16 -2.53 7.56
CA ALA A 198 -6.90 -3.30 8.78
C ALA A 198 -8.14 -3.42 9.69
N VAL A 199 -8.92 -2.34 9.84
CA VAL A 199 -10.21 -2.37 10.59
C VAL A 199 -11.17 -3.38 9.97
N MET A 200 -11.37 -3.33 8.65
CA MET A 200 -12.23 -4.31 7.94
C MET A 200 -11.71 -5.74 8.09
N ALA A 201 -10.42 -5.94 7.97
CA ALA A 201 -9.78 -7.25 8.14
C ALA A 201 -9.92 -7.79 9.56
N ALA A 202 -9.78 -6.94 10.59
CA ALA A 202 -10.00 -7.31 11.98
C ALA A 202 -11.45 -7.73 12.24
N LYS A 203 -12.43 -7.01 11.66
CA LYS A 203 -13.85 -7.42 11.69
C LYS A 203 -14.05 -8.76 10.98
N ALA A 204 -13.51 -8.92 9.76
CA ALA A 204 -13.61 -10.15 9.00
C ALA A 204 -12.97 -11.35 9.73
N ARG A 205 -11.91 -11.11 10.50
CA ARG A 205 -11.23 -12.12 11.32
C ARG A 205 -12.01 -12.49 12.58
N GLY A 206 -12.96 -11.65 13.02
CA GLY A 206 -13.73 -11.85 14.25
C GLY A 206 -13.03 -11.35 15.50
N CYS A 207 -12.22 -10.29 15.40
CA CYS A 207 -11.68 -9.60 16.55
C CYS A 207 -12.83 -8.99 17.37
N ALA A 208 -12.75 -9.08 18.71
CA ALA A 208 -13.85 -8.69 19.61
C ALA A 208 -13.89 -7.17 19.84
N THR A 209 -12.72 -6.54 19.97
CA THR A 209 -12.61 -5.09 20.15
C THR A 209 -11.68 -4.52 19.09
N ILE A 210 -12.17 -3.55 18.32
CA ILE A 210 -11.43 -2.90 17.23
C ILE A 210 -11.49 -1.40 17.48
N ILE A 211 -10.35 -0.80 17.83
CA ILE A 211 -10.22 0.62 18.16
C ILE A 211 -9.50 1.31 17.01
N LEU A 212 -10.10 2.33 16.38
CA LEU A 212 -9.37 3.24 15.50
C LEU A 212 -8.96 4.50 16.28
N ILE A 213 -7.72 4.94 16.10
CA ILE A 213 -7.17 6.21 16.60
C ILE A 213 -6.87 7.08 15.38
N GLU A 214 -7.67 8.15 15.15
CA GLU A 214 -7.64 8.94 13.92
C GLU A 214 -8.13 10.37 14.19
N PRO A 215 -7.38 11.41 13.76
CA PRO A 215 -7.78 12.81 13.99
C PRO A 215 -8.98 13.27 13.13
N VAL A 216 -9.16 12.71 11.92
CA VAL A 216 -10.22 13.16 10.99
C VAL A 216 -11.57 12.54 11.35
N ALA A 217 -12.53 13.37 11.75
CA ALA A 217 -13.85 12.92 12.22
C ALA A 217 -14.59 12.06 11.18
N ALA A 218 -14.55 12.43 9.89
CA ALA A 218 -15.20 11.66 8.83
C ALA A 218 -14.62 10.23 8.72
N ARG A 219 -13.31 10.07 8.89
CA ARG A 219 -12.65 8.76 8.87
C ARG A 219 -12.98 7.94 10.12
N ARG A 220 -13.14 8.58 11.28
CA ARG A 220 -13.64 7.90 12.49
C ARG A 220 -15.05 7.35 12.29
N THR A 221 -15.96 8.16 11.72
CA THR A 221 -17.32 7.72 11.38
C THR A 221 -17.31 6.54 10.41
N LEU A 222 -16.54 6.65 9.33
CA LEU A 222 -16.41 5.57 8.34
C LEU A 222 -15.86 4.29 8.98
N ALA A 223 -14.88 4.39 9.88
CA ALA A 223 -14.33 3.22 10.57
C ALA A 223 -15.35 2.46 11.40
N LEU A 224 -16.24 3.17 12.11
CA LEU A 224 -17.34 2.55 12.87
C LEU A 224 -18.30 1.79 11.94
N GLU A 225 -18.63 2.35 10.79
CA GLU A 225 -19.44 1.69 9.76
C GLU A 225 -18.73 0.46 9.16
N LEU A 226 -17.40 0.52 9.00
CA LEU A 226 -16.57 -0.57 8.48
C LEU A 226 -16.29 -1.67 9.50
N GLY A 227 -16.58 -1.41 10.80
CA GLY A 227 -16.52 -2.43 11.83
C GLY A 227 -15.62 -2.16 13.00
N ALA A 228 -15.06 -0.95 13.14
CA ALA A 228 -14.47 -0.54 14.39
C ALA A 228 -15.55 -0.52 15.49
N THR A 229 -15.20 -0.99 16.68
CA THR A 229 -16.08 -0.93 17.85
C THR A 229 -15.97 0.41 18.56
N HIS A 230 -14.82 1.06 18.44
CA HIS A 230 -14.52 2.37 19.01
C HIS A 230 -13.67 3.18 18.03
N ALA A 231 -13.86 4.50 18.04
CA ALA A 231 -13.05 5.43 17.26
C ALA A 231 -12.68 6.62 18.16
N LEU A 232 -11.39 6.85 18.34
CA LEU A 232 -10.84 7.84 19.25
C LEU A 232 -10.15 8.97 18.48
N ASP A 233 -10.35 10.20 18.96
CA ASP A 233 -9.62 11.37 18.50
C ASP A 233 -8.37 11.54 19.36
N PRO A 234 -7.15 11.44 18.78
CA PRO A 234 -5.91 11.61 19.55
C PRO A 234 -5.70 13.02 20.10
N PHE A 235 -6.48 14.01 19.63
CA PHE A 235 -6.40 15.39 20.10
C PHE A 235 -7.50 15.76 21.11
N ALA A 236 -8.47 14.87 21.38
CA ALA A 236 -9.51 15.10 22.37
C ALA A 236 -9.04 14.88 23.82
N GLY A 237 -7.86 14.32 24.01
CA GLY A 237 -7.26 14.03 25.33
C GLY A 237 -6.12 13.04 25.24
N ASP A 238 -5.65 12.56 26.40
CA ASP A 238 -4.62 11.53 26.46
C ASP A 238 -5.16 10.18 25.98
N ILE A 239 -4.54 9.64 24.93
CA ILE A 239 -4.97 8.40 24.29
C ILE A 239 -4.75 7.15 25.17
N VAL A 240 -3.71 7.18 26.02
CA VAL A 240 -3.38 6.02 26.87
C VAL A 240 -4.51 5.71 27.86
N PRO A 241 -4.97 6.63 28.72
CA PRO A 241 -6.11 6.36 29.57
C PRO A 241 -7.41 6.13 28.81
N ALA A 242 -7.61 6.79 27.64
CA ALA A 242 -8.82 6.58 26.84
C ALA A 242 -8.92 5.11 26.35
N VAL A 243 -7.83 4.54 25.86
CA VAL A 243 -7.78 3.11 25.47
C VAL A 243 -7.91 2.21 26.70
N ARG A 244 -7.27 2.54 27.83
CA ARG A 244 -7.34 1.77 29.08
C ARG A 244 -8.74 1.74 29.70
N VAL A 245 -9.56 2.75 29.49
CA VAL A 245 -11.00 2.72 29.90
C VAL A 245 -11.77 1.67 29.11
N ILE A 246 -11.50 1.51 27.81
CA ILE A 246 -12.13 0.50 26.95
C ILE A 246 -11.59 -0.91 27.28
N LEU A 247 -10.28 -1.02 27.43
CA LEU A 247 -9.57 -2.28 27.69
C LEU A 247 -8.59 -2.10 28.86
N PRO A 248 -9.02 -2.29 30.10
CA PRO A 248 -8.14 -2.15 31.28
C PRO A 248 -6.91 -3.04 31.24
N GLY A 249 -7.01 -4.24 30.64
CA GLY A 249 -5.89 -5.18 30.42
C GLY A 249 -4.94 -4.78 29.29
N GLY A 250 -5.32 -3.81 28.48
CA GLY A 250 -4.58 -3.39 27.27
C GLY A 250 -5.05 -4.10 26.02
N VAL A 251 -4.40 -3.77 24.91
CA VAL A 251 -4.73 -4.22 23.55
C VAL A 251 -3.76 -5.32 23.14
N ASP A 252 -4.26 -6.44 22.60
CA ASP A 252 -3.43 -7.58 22.18
C ASP A 252 -2.55 -7.23 20.97
N PHE A 253 -3.10 -6.49 20.00
CA PHE A 253 -2.38 -6.10 18.79
C PHE A 253 -2.59 -4.60 18.51
N VAL A 254 -1.49 -3.88 18.32
CA VAL A 254 -1.52 -2.49 17.89
C VAL A 254 -0.90 -2.40 16.51
N LEU A 255 -1.59 -1.83 15.54
CA LEU A 255 -1.06 -1.56 14.19
C LEU A 255 -0.83 -0.05 14.05
N GLU A 256 0.41 0.36 13.91
CA GLU A 256 0.79 1.73 13.59
C GLU A 256 0.83 1.89 12.05
N ALA A 257 -0.14 2.64 11.51
CA ALA A 257 -0.31 2.88 10.08
C ALA A 257 -0.34 4.38 9.72
N SER A 258 0.03 5.24 10.66
CA SER A 258 0.07 6.71 10.45
C SER A 258 1.45 7.25 10.08
N GLY A 259 2.53 6.53 10.41
CA GLY A 259 3.90 7.01 10.29
C GLY A 259 4.28 8.06 11.35
N VAL A 260 3.47 8.24 12.40
CA VAL A 260 3.69 9.22 13.46
C VAL A 260 4.41 8.56 14.64
N ALA A 261 5.74 8.74 14.74
CA ALA A 261 6.55 8.09 15.76
C ALA A 261 6.08 8.33 17.21
N PRO A 262 5.63 9.53 17.65
CA PRO A 262 5.03 9.72 18.97
C PRO A 262 3.77 8.86 19.21
N ALA A 263 2.95 8.62 18.18
CA ALA A 263 1.76 7.77 18.30
C ALA A 263 2.13 6.29 18.47
N ALA A 264 3.16 5.82 17.74
CA ALA A 264 3.76 4.51 17.94
C ALA A 264 4.34 4.36 19.37
N GLN A 265 5.01 5.41 19.87
CA GLN A 265 5.58 5.42 21.23
C GLN A 265 4.50 5.31 22.31
N ALA A 266 3.35 5.98 22.13
CA ALA A 266 2.23 5.93 23.07
C ALA A 266 1.62 4.53 23.19
N ALA A 267 1.77 3.67 22.17
CA ALA A 267 1.24 2.31 22.18
C ALA A 267 1.74 1.47 23.36
N PHE A 268 2.99 1.68 23.80
CA PHE A 268 3.53 0.98 24.98
C PHE A 268 2.74 1.27 26.26
N GLY A 269 2.01 2.38 26.34
CA GLY A 269 1.17 2.73 27.49
C GLY A 269 -0.12 1.92 27.58
N TYR A 270 -0.59 1.33 26.47
CA TYR A 270 -1.86 0.60 26.42
C TYR A 270 -1.79 -0.79 25.78
N ILE A 271 -0.63 -1.25 25.35
CA ILE A 271 -0.46 -2.62 24.86
C ILE A 271 -0.61 -3.63 26.02
N ALA A 272 -1.18 -4.80 25.74
CA ALA A 272 -1.39 -5.84 26.74
C ALA A 272 -0.12 -6.69 26.99
N THR A 273 -0.14 -7.49 28.07
CA THR A 273 0.83 -8.56 28.26
C THR A 273 0.83 -9.51 27.07
N ARG A 274 2.01 -9.83 26.52
CA ARG A 274 2.20 -10.61 25.28
C ARG A 274 1.67 -9.91 24.02
N GLY A 275 1.31 -8.62 24.11
CA GLY A 275 0.84 -7.84 22.97
C GLY A 275 1.96 -7.57 21.95
N VAL A 276 1.56 -7.29 20.71
CA VAL A 276 2.48 -7.00 19.60
C VAL A 276 2.14 -5.66 18.97
N LEU A 277 3.15 -4.79 18.86
CA LEU A 277 3.10 -3.54 18.09
C LEU A 277 3.61 -3.82 16.67
N GLY A 278 2.73 -3.79 15.67
CA GLY A 278 3.07 -3.82 14.26
C GLY A 278 3.32 -2.41 13.72
N LEU A 279 4.43 -2.21 13.02
CA LEU A 279 4.82 -0.94 12.42
C LEU A 279 4.72 -1.08 10.90
N VAL A 280 3.85 -0.31 10.27
CA VAL A 280 3.63 -0.31 8.81
C VAL A 280 3.63 1.10 8.21
N GLY A 281 3.26 2.11 8.99
CA GLY A 281 3.36 3.51 8.60
C GLY A 281 4.82 3.92 8.41
N VAL A 282 5.14 4.56 7.28
CA VAL A 282 6.51 5.02 7.00
C VAL A 282 6.70 6.41 7.62
N PRO A 283 7.52 6.53 8.68
CA PRO A 283 7.77 7.82 9.31
C PRO A 283 8.81 8.63 8.51
N PRO A 284 8.93 9.95 8.78
CA PRO A 284 10.04 10.75 8.24
C PRO A 284 11.40 10.12 8.54
N GLY A 285 12.36 10.30 7.63
CA GLY A 285 13.70 9.74 7.77
C GLY A 285 14.37 10.18 9.10
N GLY A 286 15.07 9.25 9.76
CA GLY A 286 15.72 9.47 11.06
C GLY A 286 14.80 9.32 12.28
N SER A 287 13.50 9.05 12.09
CA SER A 287 12.59 8.76 13.21
C SER A 287 13.04 7.53 14.01
N GLN A 288 12.84 7.57 15.31
CA GLN A 288 13.23 6.48 16.22
C GLN A 288 12.06 6.10 17.13
N LEU A 289 12.01 4.83 17.51
CA LEU A 289 11.10 4.29 18.50
C LEU A 289 11.94 3.79 19.71
N SER A 290 11.65 4.31 20.90
CA SER A 290 12.28 3.83 22.13
C SER A 290 11.45 2.67 22.69
N VAL A 291 12.02 1.46 22.74
CA VAL A 291 11.38 0.32 23.35
C VAL A 291 11.71 0.28 24.85
N PRO A 292 10.72 0.42 25.75
CA PRO A 292 10.95 0.31 27.19
C PRO A 292 11.33 -1.13 27.54
N LEU A 293 12.61 -1.41 27.78
CA LEU A 293 13.12 -2.77 27.92
C LEU A 293 12.54 -3.49 29.14
N ASP A 294 12.34 -2.79 30.25
CA ASP A 294 11.70 -3.29 31.45
C ASP A 294 10.27 -3.79 31.18
N LEU A 295 9.47 -3.02 30.47
CA LEU A 295 8.12 -3.42 30.07
C LEU A 295 8.15 -4.55 29.03
N ALA A 296 9.04 -4.47 28.04
CA ALA A 296 9.16 -5.48 27.00
C ALA A 296 9.52 -6.85 27.60
N ILE A 297 10.46 -6.89 28.55
CA ILE A 297 10.87 -8.11 29.23
C ILE A 297 9.77 -8.62 30.17
N THR A 298 9.24 -7.74 31.04
CA THR A 298 8.29 -8.14 32.08
C THR A 298 6.97 -8.63 31.49
N PHE A 299 6.47 -7.96 30.44
CA PHE A 299 5.17 -8.28 29.84
C PHE A 299 5.28 -9.03 28.50
N GLY A 300 6.49 -9.34 28.04
CA GLY A 300 6.72 -10.08 26.81
C GLY A 300 6.20 -9.35 25.55
N ILE A 301 6.31 -8.01 25.53
CA ILE A 301 5.84 -7.18 24.41
C ILE A 301 6.72 -7.39 23.18
N GLY A 302 6.09 -7.61 22.02
CA GLY A 302 6.75 -7.71 20.72
C GLY A 302 6.63 -6.41 19.93
N VAL A 303 7.66 -6.12 19.11
CA VAL A 303 7.61 -5.09 18.06
C VAL A 303 7.96 -5.76 16.74
N ARG A 304 7.17 -5.49 15.69
CA ARG A 304 7.35 -6.12 14.38
C ARG A 304 7.19 -5.09 13.25
N GLY A 305 8.19 -4.97 12.38
CA GLY A 305 8.06 -4.26 11.11
C GLY A 305 7.22 -5.08 10.13
N ILE A 306 6.37 -4.42 9.36
CA ILE A 306 5.48 -5.05 8.38
C ILE A 306 5.60 -4.27 7.07
N ILE A 307 5.84 -4.98 5.96
CA ILE A 307 5.85 -4.42 4.61
C ILE A 307 4.89 -5.22 3.72
N GLU A 308 4.07 -4.54 2.92
CA GLU A 308 3.08 -5.13 2.00
C GLU A 308 2.18 -6.21 2.68
N GLY A 309 1.96 -6.06 4.01
CA GLY A 309 1.14 -6.96 4.80
C GLY A 309 1.68 -8.39 4.93
N ASP A 310 2.99 -8.61 4.78
CA ASP A 310 3.63 -9.94 4.72
C ASP A 310 2.99 -10.83 3.63
N SER A 311 2.55 -10.23 2.52
CA SER A 311 1.76 -10.92 1.51
C SER A 311 2.58 -11.44 0.33
N ASP A 312 2.08 -12.51 -0.27
CA ASP A 312 2.35 -12.87 -1.66
C ASP A 312 1.14 -12.41 -2.49
N PRO A 313 1.30 -11.42 -3.40
CA PRO A 313 0.18 -10.87 -4.16
C PRO A 313 -0.60 -11.91 -4.96
N ASP A 314 0.07 -12.91 -5.54
CA ASP A 314 -0.58 -13.97 -6.32
C ASP A 314 -1.57 -14.80 -5.51
N VAL A 315 -1.31 -14.95 -4.21
CA VAL A 315 -2.15 -15.70 -3.28
C VAL A 315 -3.16 -14.78 -2.60
N PHE A 316 -2.70 -13.63 -2.13
CA PHE A 316 -3.49 -12.81 -1.21
C PHE A 316 -4.51 -11.91 -1.90
N ILE A 317 -4.21 -11.37 -3.08
CA ILE A 317 -5.15 -10.52 -3.82
C ILE A 317 -6.43 -11.29 -4.21
N PRO A 318 -6.37 -12.53 -4.74
CA PRO A 318 -7.58 -13.34 -4.95
C PRO A 318 -8.39 -13.59 -3.66
N GLU A 319 -7.75 -13.80 -2.51
CA GLU A 319 -8.44 -13.95 -1.23
C GLU A 319 -9.16 -12.66 -0.82
N LEU A 320 -8.51 -11.49 -1.00
CA LEU A 320 -9.13 -10.19 -0.71
C LEU A 320 -10.34 -9.91 -1.60
N LEU A 321 -10.28 -10.26 -2.88
CA LEU A 321 -11.42 -10.16 -3.79
C LEU A 321 -12.56 -11.09 -3.37
N ALA A 322 -12.24 -12.30 -2.89
CA ALA A 322 -13.25 -13.22 -2.38
C ALA A 322 -13.93 -12.67 -1.10
N LEU A 323 -13.16 -12.05 -0.20
CA LEU A 323 -13.70 -11.37 0.99
C LEU A 323 -14.57 -10.16 0.62
N GLN A 324 -14.16 -9.37 -0.37
CA GLN A 324 -14.93 -8.25 -0.88
C GLN A 324 -16.27 -8.72 -1.47
N LYS A 325 -16.23 -9.72 -2.36
CA LYS A 325 -17.42 -10.30 -2.97
C LYS A 325 -18.39 -10.88 -1.94
N ALA A 326 -17.87 -11.38 -0.81
CA ALA A 326 -18.67 -11.87 0.31
C ALA A 326 -19.18 -10.73 1.24
N GLY A 327 -18.91 -9.47 0.94
CA GLY A 327 -19.27 -8.30 1.76
C GLY A 327 -18.51 -8.22 3.10
N ARG A 328 -17.42 -8.98 3.25
CA ARG A 328 -16.63 -9.05 4.48
C ARG A 328 -15.47 -8.06 4.52
N LEU A 329 -15.06 -7.54 3.37
CA LEU A 329 -14.01 -6.54 3.22
C LEU A 329 -14.44 -5.49 2.19
N PRO A 330 -15.38 -4.59 2.51
CA PRO A 330 -15.99 -3.64 1.57
C PRO A 330 -15.06 -2.44 1.27
N PHE A 331 -13.85 -2.71 0.76
CA PHE A 331 -12.84 -1.68 0.50
C PHE A 331 -13.20 -0.74 -0.66
N GLU A 332 -14.17 -1.08 -1.51
CA GLU A 332 -14.75 -0.18 -2.50
C GLU A 332 -15.28 1.12 -1.88
N ARG A 333 -15.68 1.08 -0.61
CA ARG A 333 -16.16 2.25 0.15
C ARG A 333 -15.07 3.29 0.44
N LEU A 334 -13.80 2.92 0.26
CA LEU A 334 -12.67 3.83 0.43
C LEU A 334 -12.36 4.62 -0.85
N ILE A 335 -12.83 4.16 -2.01
CA ILE A 335 -12.37 4.59 -3.32
C ILE A 335 -13.10 5.86 -3.76
N SER A 336 -12.32 6.84 -4.22
CA SER A 336 -12.78 8.01 -4.97
C SER A 336 -12.00 8.08 -6.27
N THR A 337 -12.70 8.16 -7.40
CA THR A 337 -12.07 8.18 -8.73
C THR A 337 -11.89 9.60 -9.23
N PHE A 338 -10.79 9.86 -9.92
CA PHE A 338 -10.46 11.10 -10.59
C PHE A 338 -9.92 10.80 -12.00
N PRO A 339 -10.12 11.70 -12.99
CA PRO A 339 -9.41 11.61 -14.26
C PRO A 339 -7.88 11.66 -14.04
N PHE A 340 -7.11 10.93 -14.85
CA PHE A 340 -5.65 10.90 -14.74
C PHE A 340 -5.01 12.29 -14.82
N HIS A 341 -5.50 13.14 -15.71
CA HIS A 341 -4.97 14.49 -15.89
C HIS A 341 -5.27 15.43 -14.70
N GLU A 342 -6.13 15.03 -13.77
CA GLU A 342 -6.42 15.77 -12.52
C GLU A 342 -5.58 15.26 -11.33
N ILE A 343 -4.46 14.58 -11.56
CA ILE A 343 -3.63 13.95 -10.53
C ILE A 343 -3.29 14.91 -9.37
N ASN A 344 -2.96 16.18 -9.65
CA ASN A 344 -2.61 17.13 -8.59
C ASN A 344 -3.85 17.56 -7.76
N ALA A 345 -5.01 17.70 -8.37
CA ALA A 345 -6.27 17.96 -7.67
C ALA A 345 -6.65 16.76 -6.78
N ALA A 346 -6.47 15.54 -7.29
CA ALA A 346 -6.69 14.31 -6.54
C ALA A 346 -5.76 14.18 -5.33
N ILE A 347 -4.48 14.56 -5.48
CA ILE A 347 -3.51 14.62 -4.38
C ILE A 347 -3.96 15.64 -3.32
N ALA A 348 -4.37 16.84 -3.75
CA ALA A 348 -4.83 17.88 -2.84
C ALA A 348 -6.05 17.42 -2.01
N ALA A 349 -7.04 16.80 -2.64
CA ALA A 349 -8.22 16.24 -1.97
C ALA A 349 -7.84 15.13 -0.95
N GLN A 350 -6.88 14.26 -1.30
CA GLN A 350 -6.41 13.20 -0.38
C GLN A 350 -5.66 13.78 0.83
N LEU A 351 -4.79 14.78 0.61
CA LEU A 351 -4.04 15.45 1.68
C LEU A 351 -4.94 16.29 2.59
N ALA A 352 -5.99 16.92 2.04
CA ALA A 352 -7.02 17.61 2.80
C ALA A 352 -7.90 16.66 3.65
N GLY A 353 -7.82 15.34 3.40
CA GLY A 353 -8.62 14.33 4.11
C GLY A 353 -10.07 14.23 3.61
N GLU A 354 -10.39 14.85 2.47
CA GLU A 354 -11.72 14.82 1.84
C GLU A 354 -12.04 13.43 1.28
N VAL A 355 -11.02 12.71 0.84
CA VAL A 355 -11.09 11.34 0.31
C VAL A 355 -10.08 10.42 1.01
N VAL A 356 -10.35 9.11 0.99
CA VAL A 356 -9.47 8.12 1.64
C VAL A 356 -8.49 7.52 0.63
N LYS A 357 -9.03 6.97 -0.46
CA LYS A 357 -8.24 6.31 -1.50
C LYS A 357 -8.58 6.87 -2.87
N VAL A 358 -7.63 7.58 -3.43
CA VAL A 358 -7.73 8.06 -4.82
C VAL A 358 -7.37 6.92 -5.77
N VAL A 359 -8.17 6.81 -6.83
CA VAL A 359 -7.86 6.01 -8.02
C VAL A 359 -7.99 6.91 -9.25
N LEU A 360 -6.91 7.06 -9.99
CA LEU A 360 -6.86 7.80 -11.24
C LEU A 360 -7.32 6.87 -12.38
N LEU A 361 -8.23 7.36 -13.19
CA LEU A 361 -8.73 6.66 -14.38
C LEU A 361 -8.06 7.22 -15.61
N MET A 362 -7.48 6.33 -16.42
CA MET A 362 -7.00 6.72 -17.75
C MET A 362 -8.19 6.95 -18.67
N ASP A 363 -8.07 7.92 -19.57
CA ASP A 363 -9.09 8.13 -20.59
C ASP A 363 -9.20 6.87 -21.47
N GLU A 364 -10.43 6.51 -21.86
CA GLU A 364 -10.63 5.44 -22.83
C GLU A 364 -10.03 5.91 -24.17
N ALA A 365 -9.01 5.17 -24.67
CA ALA A 365 -8.37 5.46 -25.95
C ALA A 365 -9.22 4.95 -27.12
#